data_7165ca277e44089d46612b536a1a0a9f
#
_entry.id   7165ca277e44089d46612b536a1a0a9f
#
_cell.length_a   1.000
_cell.length_b   1.000
_cell.length_c   1.000
_cell.angle_alpha   90.00
_cell.angle_beta   90.00
_cell.angle_gamma   90.00
#
_symmetry.space_group_name_H-M   'P 1'
#
loop_
_entity.id
_entity.type
_entity.pdbx_description
1 polymer ?
#
loop_
_entity_poly.entity_id
_entity_poly.type
_entity_poly.pdbx_seq_one_letter_code
_entity_poly.pdbx_strand_id
1 'polypeptide(L)'
;MGAVQLESVASQHAQAKLDVEVFPQGPLVDGKDSAGINGSSPDDHERLERGLMQYGCAHYRRRCRIRAPCCNEIFDCRHCHNESKNSIKTDVIRRHELSRHEVQQVICSLCGTEQEVGQICISCGVCMGKYFCEVCKLFDDDISKQQYHCHGCGICRYATFPANFSPGVV
;
A
#
# COMPACT_ATOMS: atom_id res chain seq x y z
N MET A 1 -0.24 64.85 18.49
CA MET A 1 -1.36 64.25 19.22
C MET A 1 -2.30 63.65 18.18
N GLY A 2 -2.33 62.37 18.00
CA GLY A 2 -3.20 61.67 17.08
C GLY A 2 -3.44 60.29 17.65
N ALA A 3 -4.63 60.08 18.19
CA ALA A 3 -5.08 58.83 18.77
C ALA A 3 -5.43 57.85 17.65
N VAL A 4 -4.86 56.64 17.70
CA VAL A 4 -5.20 55.56 16.81
C VAL A 4 -6.22 54.68 17.53
N GLN A 5 -7.42 54.61 16.99
CA GLN A 5 -8.50 53.71 17.45
C GLN A 5 -8.21 52.29 17.04
N LEU A 6 -8.25 51.38 18.01
CA LEU A 6 -8.27 49.93 17.83
C LEU A 6 -9.71 49.46 17.60
N GLU A 7 -10.04 49.02 16.40
CA GLU A 7 -11.29 48.34 16.12
C GLU A 7 -11.14 46.85 16.38
N SER A 8 -11.95 46.32 17.29
CA SER A 8 -12.07 44.92 17.61
C SER A 8 -12.94 44.19 16.59
N VAL A 9 -12.38 43.22 15.89
CA VAL A 9 -13.15 42.36 14.98
C VAL A 9 -13.71 41.20 15.78
N ALA A 10 -15.04 41.19 15.95
CA ALA A 10 -15.77 40.13 16.59
C ALA A 10 -15.83 38.90 15.68
N SER A 11 -15.39 37.75 16.22
CA SER A 11 -15.49 36.45 15.62
C SER A 11 -16.96 35.98 15.57
N GLN A 12 -17.51 35.82 14.38
CA GLN A 12 -18.83 35.19 14.19
C GLN A 12 -18.64 33.70 14.00
N HIS A 13 -19.05 32.92 14.98
CA HIS A 13 -19.23 31.47 14.91
C HIS A 13 -20.47 31.18 14.05
N ALA A 14 -20.26 30.63 12.87
CA ALA A 14 -21.31 30.03 12.07
C ALA A 14 -21.51 28.56 12.51
N GLN A 15 -22.66 28.31 13.13
CA GLN A 15 -23.12 27.02 13.58
C GLN A 15 -23.79 26.31 12.40
N ALA A 16 -23.11 25.33 11.76
CA ALA A 16 -23.70 24.50 10.74
C ALA A 16 -24.63 23.48 11.38
N LYS A 17 -25.92 23.56 11.05
CA LYS A 17 -26.94 22.57 11.38
C LYS A 17 -26.73 21.34 10.52
N LEU A 18 -26.59 20.18 11.16
CA LEU A 18 -26.63 18.87 10.52
C LEU A 18 -28.11 18.54 10.26
N ASP A 19 -28.51 18.58 9.02
CA ASP A 19 -29.79 18.02 8.56
C ASP A 19 -29.60 16.51 8.38
N VAL A 20 -30.26 15.75 9.25
CA VAL A 20 -30.33 14.29 9.14
C VAL A 20 -31.44 13.95 8.15
N GLU A 21 -31.08 13.55 6.94
CA GLU A 21 -32.05 12.97 6.00
C GLU A 21 -32.45 11.57 6.44
N VAL A 22 -33.72 11.44 6.77
CA VAL A 22 -34.40 10.18 7.12
C VAL A 22 -34.76 9.46 5.83
N PHE A 23 -34.11 8.34 5.53
CA PHE A 23 -34.51 7.45 4.46
C PHE A 23 -35.74 6.63 4.85
N PRO A 24 -36.72 6.46 3.95
CA PRO A 24 -37.92 5.66 4.21
C PRO A 24 -37.58 4.17 4.27
N GLN A 25 -38.08 3.52 5.33
CA GLN A 25 -37.99 2.07 5.52
C GLN A 25 -38.92 1.37 4.54
N GLY A 26 -38.37 0.49 3.69
CA GLY A 26 -39.15 -0.46 2.89
C GLY A 26 -39.64 -1.65 3.72
N PRO A 27 -40.62 -2.44 3.22
CA PRO A 27 -41.38 -3.38 4.02
C PRO A 27 -40.59 -4.59 4.48
N LEU A 28 -40.89 -5.03 5.72
CA LEU A 28 -40.42 -6.26 6.33
C LEU A 28 -40.95 -7.47 5.55
N VAL A 29 -40.04 -8.30 5.07
CA VAL A 29 -40.38 -9.65 4.59
C VAL A 29 -39.89 -10.66 5.63
N ASP A 30 -40.85 -11.31 6.29
CA ASP A 30 -40.63 -12.51 7.08
C ASP A 30 -40.22 -13.67 6.15
N GLY A 31 -39.06 -14.26 6.42
CA GLY A 31 -38.62 -15.45 5.73
C GLY A 31 -37.50 -16.11 6.52
N LYS A 32 -37.87 -17.05 7.36
CA LYS A 32 -36.96 -18.05 7.92
C LYS A 32 -36.24 -18.75 6.78
N ASP A 33 -34.92 -18.81 6.86
CA ASP A 33 -34.19 -20.04 6.62
C ASP A 33 -32.73 -19.88 7.12
N SER A 34 -32.45 -20.68 8.13
CA SER A 34 -31.09 -20.95 8.62
C SER A 34 -30.36 -21.79 7.59
N ALA A 35 -29.37 -21.21 6.93
CA ALA A 35 -28.39 -22.02 6.23
C ALA A 35 -27.04 -21.32 6.18
N GLY A 36 -26.11 -21.81 7.01
CA GLY A 36 -24.75 -22.11 6.61
C GLY A 36 -23.93 -20.93 6.09
N ILE A 37 -23.31 -20.20 7.00
CA ILE A 37 -21.98 -19.62 6.73
C ILE A 37 -21.10 -20.81 6.38
N ASN A 38 -20.68 -20.92 5.11
CA ASN A 38 -19.41 -21.56 4.86
C ASN A 38 -19.12 -21.78 3.38
N GLY A 39 -17.90 -21.54 3.09
CA GLY A 39 -17.26 -22.10 1.95
C GLY A 39 -17.06 -21.06 0.88
N SER A 40 -16.06 -20.19 1.07
CA SER A 40 -15.23 -19.86 -0.07
C SER A 40 -14.87 -21.18 -0.73
N SER A 41 -15.36 -21.40 -1.94
CA SER A 41 -15.09 -22.62 -2.67
C SER A 41 -13.57 -22.78 -2.83
N PRO A 42 -13.06 -24.01 -2.94
CA PRO A 42 -11.64 -24.22 -3.28
C PRO A 42 -11.22 -23.42 -4.51
N ASP A 43 -12.13 -23.16 -5.43
CA ASP A 43 -11.97 -22.30 -6.61
C ASP A 43 -11.68 -20.84 -6.28
N ASP A 44 -12.30 -20.26 -5.24
CA ASP A 44 -12.07 -18.86 -4.87
C ASP A 44 -10.69 -18.69 -4.24
N HIS A 45 -10.25 -19.68 -3.43
CA HIS A 45 -8.92 -19.68 -2.86
C HIS A 45 -7.85 -19.90 -3.92
N GLU A 46 -8.05 -20.84 -4.82
CA GLU A 46 -7.14 -21.13 -5.93
C GLU A 46 -7.10 -19.96 -6.93
N ARG A 47 -8.22 -19.28 -7.17
CA ARG A 47 -8.31 -18.09 -8.00
C ARG A 47 -7.59 -16.90 -7.37
N LEU A 48 -7.69 -16.74 -6.05
CA LEU A 48 -6.95 -15.75 -5.29
C LEU A 48 -5.44 -16.05 -5.30
N GLU A 49 -5.06 -17.30 -5.12
CA GLU A 49 -3.67 -17.76 -5.18
C GLU A 49 -3.07 -17.57 -6.58
N ARG A 50 -3.80 -17.89 -7.66
CA ARG A 50 -3.38 -17.60 -9.04
C ARG A 50 -3.22 -16.10 -9.27
N GLY A 51 -4.12 -15.28 -8.75
CA GLY A 51 -4.00 -13.82 -8.80
C GLY A 51 -2.74 -13.32 -8.08
N LEU A 52 -2.38 -13.91 -6.94
CA LEU A 52 -1.17 -13.62 -6.20
C LEU A 52 0.11 -13.96 -6.99
N MET A 53 0.06 -15.03 -7.80
CA MET A 53 1.21 -15.49 -8.59
C MET A 53 1.48 -14.68 -9.86
N GLN A 54 0.48 -13.94 -10.35
CA GLN A 54 0.56 -13.20 -11.62
C GLN A 54 1.10 -11.77 -11.48
N TYR A 55 1.13 -11.22 -10.26
CA TYR A 55 1.52 -9.82 -10.04
C TYR A 55 2.91 -9.70 -9.43
N GLY A 56 3.57 -8.61 -9.80
CA GLY A 56 4.92 -8.31 -9.36
C GLY A 56 5.98 -8.60 -10.42
N CYS A 57 7.21 -8.83 -9.97
CA CYS A 57 8.38 -9.03 -10.83
C CYS A 57 9.28 -10.14 -10.26
N ALA A 58 10.40 -10.39 -10.92
CA ALA A 58 11.41 -11.34 -10.43
C ALA A 58 11.98 -11.00 -9.04
N HIS A 59 11.95 -9.72 -8.64
CA HIS A 59 12.46 -9.27 -7.35
C HIS A 59 11.46 -9.46 -6.22
N TYR A 60 10.17 -9.09 -6.48
CA TYR A 60 9.12 -9.11 -5.48
C TYR A 60 7.77 -9.49 -6.08
N ARG A 61 7.04 -10.34 -5.37
CA ARG A 61 5.64 -10.64 -5.67
C ARG A 61 4.78 -9.65 -4.91
N ARG A 62 3.95 -8.88 -5.63
CA ARG A 62 3.10 -7.86 -5.01
C ARG A 62 2.04 -7.36 -5.97
N ARG A 63 0.96 -6.83 -5.44
CA ARG A 63 -0.19 -6.36 -6.23
C ARG A 63 -0.19 -4.84 -6.40
N CYS A 64 0.99 -4.24 -6.48
CA CYS A 64 1.15 -2.83 -6.83
C CYS A 64 2.41 -2.59 -7.66
N ARG A 65 2.38 -1.50 -8.39
CA ARG A 65 3.52 -0.89 -9.09
C ARG A 65 3.84 0.43 -8.42
N ILE A 66 5.00 0.97 -8.66
CA ILE A 66 5.44 2.26 -8.13
C ILE A 66 5.48 3.30 -9.25
N ARG A 67 5.17 4.56 -8.92
CA ARG A 67 5.54 5.69 -9.76
C ARG A 67 6.88 6.23 -9.26
N ALA A 68 7.88 6.25 -10.16
CA ALA A 68 9.20 6.76 -9.85
C ALA A 68 9.20 8.29 -9.93
N PRO A 69 9.43 9.03 -8.82
CA PRO A 69 9.38 10.50 -8.83
C PRO A 69 10.48 11.14 -9.68
N CYS A 70 11.60 10.45 -9.88
CA CYS A 70 12.73 10.94 -10.68
C CYS A 70 12.46 11.03 -12.18
N CYS A 71 11.56 10.20 -12.72
CA CYS A 71 11.25 10.17 -14.15
C CYS A 71 9.74 10.13 -14.46
N ASN A 72 8.89 10.06 -13.43
CA ASN A 72 7.42 9.94 -13.54
C ASN A 72 6.93 8.69 -14.28
N GLU A 73 7.78 7.68 -14.46
CA GLU A 73 7.43 6.41 -15.09
C GLU A 73 6.98 5.37 -14.06
N ILE A 74 6.24 4.35 -14.53
CA ILE A 74 5.69 3.28 -13.69
C ILE A 74 6.56 2.04 -13.82
N PHE A 75 6.96 1.46 -12.68
CA PHE A 75 7.76 0.24 -12.61
C PHE A 75 7.15 -0.74 -11.61
N ASP A 76 7.41 -2.03 -11.82
CA ASP A 76 6.97 -3.05 -10.89
C ASP A 76 7.65 -2.92 -9.51
N CYS A 77 8.91 -2.49 -9.48
CA CYS A 77 9.61 -2.19 -8.24
C CYS A 77 10.81 -1.25 -8.48
N ARG A 78 11.42 -0.79 -7.38
CA ARG A 78 12.63 0.04 -7.42
C ARG A 78 13.80 -0.64 -8.16
N HIS A 79 13.96 -1.95 -8.01
CA HIS A 79 15.03 -2.67 -8.71
C HIS A 79 14.78 -2.70 -10.22
N CYS A 80 13.54 -2.95 -10.66
CA CYS A 80 13.16 -2.86 -12.07
C CYS A 80 13.46 -1.47 -12.66
N HIS A 81 13.18 -0.41 -11.89
CA HIS A 81 13.54 0.96 -12.27
C HIS A 81 15.05 1.09 -12.45
N ASN A 82 15.83 0.74 -11.42
CA ASN A 82 17.28 0.94 -11.43
C ASN A 82 17.96 0.09 -12.51
N GLU A 83 17.52 -1.13 -12.75
CA GLU A 83 18.00 -1.96 -13.86
C GLU A 83 17.70 -1.33 -15.23
N SER A 84 16.56 -0.70 -15.39
CA SER A 84 16.18 -0.01 -16.62
C SER A 84 16.94 1.31 -16.82
N LYS A 85 17.07 2.11 -15.75
CA LYS A 85 17.58 3.49 -15.82
C LYS A 85 19.07 3.63 -15.52
N ASN A 86 19.66 2.69 -14.78
CA ASN A 86 21.09 2.70 -14.44
C ASN A 86 21.86 1.55 -15.13
N SER A 87 21.44 1.13 -16.31
CA SER A 87 22.13 0.10 -17.07
C SER A 87 23.26 0.68 -17.93
N ILE A 88 24.22 -0.18 -18.31
CA ILE A 88 25.32 0.19 -19.22
C ILE A 88 24.80 0.66 -20.59
N LYS A 89 23.61 0.19 -20.98
CA LYS A 89 22.94 0.56 -22.23
C LYS A 89 22.30 1.95 -22.21
N THR A 90 22.08 2.50 -21.02
CA THR A 90 21.49 3.83 -20.84
C THR A 90 22.56 4.89 -21.03
N ASP A 91 22.23 5.99 -21.70
CA ASP A 91 23.11 7.15 -21.83
C ASP A 91 23.56 7.63 -20.44
N VAL A 92 24.86 7.83 -20.27
CA VAL A 92 25.50 8.21 -19.01
C VAL A 92 24.83 9.45 -18.36
N ILE A 93 24.44 10.42 -19.20
CA ILE A 93 23.79 11.67 -18.73
C ILE A 93 22.39 11.40 -18.19
N ARG A 94 21.71 10.34 -18.63
CA ARG A 94 20.35 9.98 -18.24
C ARG A 94 20.32 8.91 -17.16
N ARG A 95 21.46 8.36 -16.76
CA ARG A 95 21.54 7.35 -15.71
C ARG A 95 21.16 7.96 -14.37
N HIS A 96 20.26 7.29 -13.69
CA HIS A 96 19.85 7.66 -12.34
C HIS A 96 19.31 6.45 -11.57
N GLU A 97 19.34 6.53 -10.29
CA GLU A 97 18.78 5.53 -9.38
C GLU A 97 17.63 6.13 -8.56
N LEU A 98 16.69 5.29 -8.25
CA LEU A 98 15.59 5.62 -7.35
C LEU A 98 15.92 5.12 -5.95
N SER A 99 15.97 6.03 -4.98
CA SER A 99 16.06 5.66 -3.56
C SER A 99 14.71 5.08 -3.10
N ARG A 100 14.77 4.08 -2.20
CA ARG A 100 13.56 3.45 -1.66
C ARG A 100 12.65 4.41 -0.91
N HIS A 101 13.23 5.42 -0.26
CA HIS A 101 12.50 6.38 0.56
C HIS A 101 11.77 7.46 -0.26
N GLU A 102 12.13 7.62 -1.52
CA GLU A 102 11.56 8.63 -2.42
C GLU A 102 10.24 8.22 -3.06
N VAL A 103 9.89 6.93 -2.99
CA VAL A 103 8.61 6.43 -3.52
C VAL A 103 7.46 6.98 -2.70
N GLN A 104 6.59 7.77 -3.32
CA GLN A 104 5.41 8.38 -2.68
C GLN A 104 4.10 7.83 -3.22
N GLN A 105 4.08 7.34 -4.46
CA GLN A 105 2.88 6.88 -5.14
C GLN A 105 3.00 5.42 -5.58
N VAL A 106 1.90 4.70 -5.39
CA VAL A 106 1.74 3.33 -5.85
C VAL A 106 0.46 3.18 -6.68
N ILE A 107 0.50 2.26 -7.63
CA ILE A 107 -0.62 1.95 -8.50
C ILE A 107 -1.07 0.51 -8.21
N CYS A 108 -2.32 0.34 -7.81
CA CYS A 108 -2.91 -0.98 -7.61
C CYS A 108 -2.92 -1.77 -8.92
N SER A 109 -2.36 -2.97 -8.91
CA SER A 109 -2.31 -3.82 -10.10
C SER A 109 -3.66 -4.44 -10.47
N LEU A 110 -4.64 -4.47 -9.53
CA LEU A 110 -5.96 -5.02 -9.77
C LEU A 110 -6.92 -4.00 -10.37
N CYS A 111 -7.02 -2.80 -9.78
CA CYS A 111 -8.00 -1.80 -10.21
C CYS A 111 -7.39 -0.56 -10.89
N GLY A 112 -6.06 -0.45 -10.96
CA GLY A 112 -5.38 0.68 -11.59
C GLY A 112 -5.37 1.96 -10.77
N THR A 113 -5.95 1.98 -9.57
CA THR A 113 -5.98 3.17 -8.71
C THR A 113 -4.57 3.57 -8.31
N GLU A 114 -4.23 4.82 -8.56
CA GLU A 114 -3.01 5.45 -8.06
C GLU A 114 -3.30 6.14 -6.73
N GLN A 115 -2.43 5.92 -5.74
CA GLN A 115 -2.60 6.43 -4.37
C GLN A 115 -1.25 6.65 -3.71
N GLU A 116 -1.26 7.33 -2.58
CA GLU A 116 -0.11 7.38 -1.68
C GLU A 116 0.27 5.98 -1.20
N VAL A 117 1.54 5.82 -0.82
CA VAL A 117 2.06 4.54 -0.34
C VAL A 117 1.27 4.04 0.87
N GLY A 118 0.64 2.90 0.73
CA GLY A 118 -0.14 2.22 1.76
C GLY A 118 -0.27 0.74 1.46
N GLN A 119 -0.48 -0.08 2.47
CA GLN A 119 -0.56 -1.54 2.28
C GLN A 119 -1.85 -1.97 1.59
N ILE A 120 -2.93 -1.23 1.78
CA ILE A 120 -4.27 -1.55 1.27
C ILE A 120 -4.65 -0.57 0.17
N CYS A 121 -5.24 -1.06 -0.90
CA CYS A 121 -5.80 -0.21 -1.95
C CYS A 121 -7.04 0.52 -1.43
N ILE A 122 -7.05 1.86 -1.55
CA ILE A 122 -8.16 2.70 -1.09
C ILE A 122 -9.45 2.50 -1.91
N SER A 123 -9.33 1.99 -3.13
CA SER A 123 -10.47 1.78 -4.04
C SER A 123 -11.04 0.37 -3.94
N CYS A 124 -10.24 -0.68 -4.14
CA CYS A 124 -10.73 -2.06 -4.19
C CYS A 124 -10.43 -2.87 -2.92
N GLY A 125 -9.76 -2.29 -1.92
CA GLY A 125 -9.49 -2.95 -0.64
C GLY A 125 -8.43 -4.07 -0.69
N VAL A 126 -7.81 -4.33 -1.84
CA VAL A 126 -6.81 -5.39 -1.94
C VAL A 126 -5.56 -5.08 -1.11
N CYS A 127 -5.02 -6.07 -0.43
CA CYS A 127 -3.71 -5.99 0.19
C CYS A 127 -2.63 -6.03 -0.91
N MET A 128 -1.84 -4.98 -1.06
CA MET A 128 -0.83 -4.84 -2.12
C MET A 128 0.46 -5.62 -1.85
N GLY A 129 0.65 -6.09 -0.61
CA GLY A 129 1.75 -6.97 -0.22
C GLY A 129 1.56 -7.44 1.21
N LYS A 130 1.64 -8.76 1.46
CA LYS A 130 1.49 -9.37 2.80
C LYS A 130 2.52 -8.82 3.79
N TYR A 131 3.76 -8.68 3.35
CA TYR A 131 4.77 -7.87 4.02
C TYR A 131 4.75 -6.45 3.47
N PHE A 132 4.67 -5.48 4.35
CA PHE A 132 4.76 -4.06 4.01
C PHE A 132 5.67 -3.34 5.00
N CYS A 133 6.61 -2.57 4.47
CA CYS A 133 7.45 -1.69 5.26
C CYS A 133 7.26 -0.25 4.80
N GLU A 134 6.63 0.56 5.64
CA GLU A 134 6.38 1.97 5.33
C GLU A 134 7.69 2.77 5.16
N VAL A 135 8.71 2.48 5.97
CA VAL A 135 10.01 3.18 5.89
C VAL A 135 10.72 2.88 4.56
N CYS A 136 10.80 1.60 4.17
CA CYS A 136 11.49 1.19 2.94
C CYS A 136 10.59 1.21 1.69
N LYS A 137 9.31 1.53 1.83
CA LYS A 137 8.31 1.47 0.74
C LYS A 137 8.34 0.11 0.03
N LEU A 138 8.53 -0.95 0.82
CA LEU A 138 8.69 -2.32 0.35
C LEU A 138 7.40 -3.11 0.54
N PHE A 139 7.00 -3.81 -0.51
CA PHE A 139 5.88 -4.73 -0.54
C PHE A 139 6.37 -6.10 -1.03
N ASP A 140 5.97 -7.17 -0.36
CA ASP A 140 6.24 -8.53 -0.82
C ASP A 140 5.14 -9.48 -0.31
N ASP A 141 4.66 -10.38 -1.16
CA ASP A 141 3.71 -11.41 -0.78
C ASP A 141 4.40 -12.67 -0.23
N ASP A 142 5.69 -12.80 -0.47
CA ASP A 142 6.48 -13.94 -0.02
C ASP A 142 6.90 -13.78 1.45
N ILE A 143 6.00 -14.14 2.35
CA ILE A 143 6.23 -14.11 3.80
C ILE A 143 7.21 -15.19 4.28
N SER A 144 7.50 -16.21 3.44
CA SER A 144 8.47 -17.24 3.80
C SER A 144 9.89 -16.68 3.97
N LYS A 145 10.15 -15.53 3.36
CA LYS A 145 11.41 -14.77 3.52
C LYS A 145 11.59 -14.20 4.92
N GLN A 146 10.54 -14.18 5.77
CA GLN A 146 10.58 -13.62 7.12
C GLN A 146 11.23 -12.24 7.16
N GLN A 147 10.78 -11.35 6.30
CA GLN A 147 11.32 -10.00 6.17
C GLN A 147 11.02 -9.16 7.42
N TYR A 148 11.94 -8.32 7.81
CA TYR A 148 11.77 -7.33 8.87
C TYR A 148 12.57 -6.07 8.57
N HIS A 149 12.14 -4.93 9.10
CA HIS A 149 12.91 -3.70 9.03
C HIS A 149 13.95 -3.66 10.14
N CYS A 150 15.22 -3.54 9.77
CA CYS A 150 16.31 -3.36 10.71
C CYS A 150 16.56 -1.87 10.95
N HIS A 151 16.13 -1.33 12.09
CA HIS A 151 16.31 0.08 12.42
C HIS A 151 17.78 0.50 12.47
N GLY A 152 18.67 -0.38 12.96
CA GLY A 152 20.11 -0.11 13.01
C GLY A 152 20.77 0.01 11.64
N CYS A 153 20.21 -0.68 10.61
CA CYS A 153 20.76 -0.64 9.25
C CYS A 153 19.94 0.27 8.33
N GLY A 154 18.74 0.70 8.73
CA GLY A 154 17.81 1.48 7.92
C GLY A 154 17.24 0.73 6.71
N ILE A 155 17.29 -0.61 6.68
CA ILE A 155 16.83 -1.43 5.55
C ILE A 155 16.04 -2.64 6.01
N CYS A 156 15.18 -3.16 5.12
CA CYS A 156 14.57 -4.47 5.31
C CYS A 156 15.58 -5.59 5.07
N ARG A 157 15.55 -6.57 5.92
CA ARG A 157 16.39 -7.78 5.87
C ARG A 157 15.53 -9.02 5.88
N TYR A 158 16.12 -10.15 5.51
CA TYR A 158 15.55 -11.48 5.68
C TYR A 158 16.05 -12.06 6.99
N ALA A 159 15.20 -12.74 7.73
CA ALA A 159 15.64 -13.54 8.85
C ALA A 159 16.29 -14.83 8.31
N THR A 160 17.60 -14.81 8.15
CA THR A 160 18.35 -16.04 7.91
C THR A 160 18.51 -16.77 9.23
N PHE A 161 17.54 -17.61 9.61
CA PHE A 161 17.80 -18.58 10.65
C PHE A 161 18.64 -19.71 10.03
N PRO A 162 19.81 -20.03 10.58
CA PRO A 162 20.44 -21.31 10.26
C PRO A 162 19.45 -22.41 10.61
N ALA A 163 19.30 -23.40 9.73
CA ALA A 163 18.30 -24.47 9.81
C ALA A 163 18.30 -25.28 11.13
N ASN A 164 19.16 -24.95 12.09
CA ASN A 164 19.37 -25.64 13.37
C ASN A 164 19.24 -24.74 14.60
N PHE A 165 18.64 -23.56 14.50
CA PHE A 165 18.40 -22.74 15.67
C PHE A 165 17.03 -23.03 16.26
N SER A 166 16.96 -23.99 17.19
CA SER A 166 15.82 -24.09 18.11
C SER A 166 15.93 -22.90 19.09
N PRO A 167 14.91 -22.02 19.19
CA PRO A 167 14.89 -21.00 20.21
C PRO A 167 14.79 -21.72 21.56
N GLY A 168 15.92 -21.75 22.28
CA GLY A 168 15.95 -22.20 23.67
C GLY A 168 15.02 -21.31 24.48
N VAL A 169 14.04 -21.92 25.11
CA VAL A 169 13.19 -21.33 26.14
C VAL A 169 14.10 -20.88 27.28
N VAL A 170 14.16 -19.57 27.53
CA VAL A 170 14.71 -18.97 28.75
C VAL A 170 13.55 -18.44 29.57
#